data_4276bc97ef6ee0139cebcd5a2823dc41
#
_entry.id   4276bc97ef6ee0139cebcd5a2823dc41
#
_cell.length_a   1.000
_cell.length_b   1.000
_cell.length_c   1.000
_cell.angle_alpha   90.00
_cell.angle_beta   90.00
_cell.angle_gamma   90.00
#
_symmetry.space_group_name_H-M   'P 1'
#
loop_
_entity.id
_entity.type
_entity.pdbx_description
1 polymer ?
#
loop_
_entity_poly.entity_id
_entity_poly.type
_entity_poly.pdbx_seq_one_letter_code
_entity_poly.pdbx_strand_id
1 'polypeptide(L)'
;MSYWLVKSEPSTYSFEQLEKDGQTTWDGVRNYAARNHLKAMKKGDQVLFYHSNEGKCVMGIAKVVKEAYQDPTTEDKNWLIVDLEPVETLKHPVTL
;
A
#
# COMPACT_ATOMS: atom_id res chain seq x y z
N MET A 1 -3.72 3.41 16.70
CA MET A 1 -2.99 3.10 15.46
C MET A 1 -3.58 1.84 14.85
N SER A 2 -3.89 1.87 13.57
CA SER A 2 -4.46 0.73 12.88
C SER A 2 -3.44 0.08 11.96
N TYR A 3 -3.67 -1.19 11.65
CA TYR A 3 -2.86 -1.94 10.70
C TYR A 3 -3.70 -2.26 9.47
N TRP A 4 -3.09 -2.15 8.30
CA TRP A 4 -3.76 -2.41 7.02
C TRP A 4 -2.91 -3.39 6.21
N LEU A 5 -3.52 -4.03 5.24
CA LEU A 5 -2.83 -4.92 4.31
C LEU A 5 -3.05 -4.41 2.89
N VAL A 6 -1.96 -4.19 2.17
CA VAL A 6 -2.03 -3.90 0.73
C VAL A 6 -1.38 -5.04 -0.03
N LYS A 7 -1.96 -5.37 -1.17
CA LYS A 7 -1.49 -6.46 -2.03
C LYS A 7 -0.91 -5.88 -3.30
N SER A 8 0.27 -6.36 -3.68
CA SER A 8 0.91 -5.97 -4.93
C SER A 8 1.60 -7.16 -5.55
N GLU A 9 1.57 -7.22 -6.89
CA GLU A 9 2.36 -8.20 -7.62
C GLU A 9 3.81 -7.72 -7.67
N PRO A 10 4.79 -8.55 -7.27
CA PRO A 10 6.20 -8.12 -7.29
C PRO A 10 6.71 -7.74 -8.68
N SER A 11 6.12 -8.30 -9.73
CA SER A 11 6.47 -7.94 -11.11
C SER A 11 5.94 -6.56 -11.51
N THR A 12 4.91 -6.06 -10.82
CA THR A 12 4.34 -4.73 -11.07
C THR A 12 4.95 -3.70 -10.12
N TYR A 13 4.92 -3.98 -8.83
CA TYR A 13 5.52 -3.11 -7.82
C TYR A 13 5.90 -3.91 -6.59
N SER A 14 7.21 -4.05 -6.34
CA SER A 14 7.73 -4.81 -5.22
C SER A 14 7.99 -3.91 -4.01
N PHE A 15 8.09 -4.51 -2.82
CA PHE A 15 8.49 -3.78 -1.63
C PHE A 15 9.92 -3.23 -1.76
N GLU A 16 10.79 -3.98 -2.45
CA GLU A 16 12.15 -3.54 -2.75
C GLU A 16 12.13 -2.24 -3.58
N GLN A 17 11.21 -2.14 -4.53
CA GLN A 17 11.04 -0.92 -5.32
C GLN A 17 10.58 0.25 -4.45
N LEU A 18 9.66 -0.02 -3.51
CA LEU A 18 9.22 1.00 -2.54
C LEU A 18 10.39 1.52 -1.71
N GLU A 19 11.28 0.63 -1.27
CA GLU A 19 12.46 1.03 -0.52
C GLU A 19 13.39 1.92 -1.33
N LYS A 20 13.56 1.62 -2.62
CA LYS A 20 14.38 2.44 -3.52
C LYS A 20 13.75 3.81 -3.77
N ASP A 21 12.43 3.84 -3.90
CA ASP A 21 11.69 5.08 -4.17
C ASP A 21 11.60 5.97 -2.93
N GLY A 22 11.64 5.37 -1.74
CA GLY A 22 11.54 6.07 -0.47
C GLY A 22 10.12 6.50 -0.09
N GLN A 23 9.24 6.60 -1.06
CA GLN A 23 7.83 6.94 -0.88
C GLN A 23 7.09 6.61 -2.16
N THR A 24 5.85 6.17 -2.05
CA THR A 24 5.02 5.92 -3.23
C THR A 24 3.59 6.38 -3.00
N THR A 25 2.92 6.65 -4.10
CA THR A 25 1.49 6.93 -4.13
C THR A 25 0.78 5.64 -4.51
N TRP A 26 -0.14 5.18 -3.64
CA TRP A 26 -0.89 3.95 -3.88
C TRP A 26 -2.11 4.25 -4.72
N ASP A 27 -1.95 4.21 -6.04
CA ASP A 27 -2.97 4.61 -7.01
C ASP A 27 -3.53 3.41 -7.79
N GLY A 28 -4.42 3.70 -8.72
CA GLY A 28 -4.99 2.68 -9.60
C GLY A 28 -6.00 1.74 -8.95
N VAL A 29 -6.40 2.01 -7.71
CA VAL A 29 -7.40 1.20 -7.01
C VAL A 29 -8.77 1.43 -7.63
N ARG A 30 -9.41 0.36 -8.11
CA ARG A 30 -10.71 0.41 -8.79
C ARG A 30 -11.73 -0.55 -8.17
N ASN A 31 -11.54 -0.90 -6.90
CA ASN A 31 -12.43 -1.74 -6.13
C ASN A 31 -12.99 -0.92 -4.97
N TYR A 32 -14.31 -0.89 -4.81
CA TYR A 32 -14.95 -0.05 -3.79
C TYR A 32 -14.58 -0.45 -2.36
N ALA A 33 -14.44 -1.75 -2.10
CA ALA A 33 -14.04 -2.20 -0.77
C ALA A 33 -12.62 -1.72 -0.45
N ALA A 34 -11.68 -1.86 -1.39
CA ALA A 34 -10.31 -1.37 -1.23
C ALA A 34 -10.28 0.15 -1.09
N ARG A 35 -11.09 0.88 -1.88
CA ARG A 35 -11.21 2.33 -1.77
C ARG A 35 -11.67 2.75 -0.36
N ASN A 36 -12.63 2.03 0.21
CA ASN A 36 -13.12 2.32 1.56
C ASN A 36 -12.04 2.10 2.60
N HIS A 37 -11.19 1.10 2.42
CA HIS A 37 -10.03 0.89 3.29
C HIS A 37 -9.04 2.05 3.19
N LEU A 38 -8.73 2.50 1.98
CA LEU A 38 -7.85 3.66 1.78
C LEU A 38 -8.41 4.90 2.47
N LYS A 39 -9.72 5.12 2.34
CA LYS A 39 -10.40 6.26 2.95
C LYS A 39 -10.29 6.23 4.47
N ALA A 40 -10.28 5.05 5.06
CA ALA A 40 -10.21 4.88 6.52
C ALA A 40 -8.79 4.96 7.07
N MET A 41 -7.76 4.85 6.22
CA MET A 41 -6.38 4.93 6.67
C MET A 41 -6.05 6.32 7.21
N LYS A 42 -5.31 6.35 8.32
CA LYS A 42 -4.88 7.59 8.96
C LYS A 42 -3.37 7.73 8.90
N LYS A 43 -2.89 8.96 8.84
CA LYS A 43 -1.46 9.25 8.86
C LYS A 43 -0.82 8.58 10.08
N GLY A 44 0.25 7.83 9.86
CA GLY A 44 0.95 7.09 10.90
C GLY A 44 0.50 5.64 11.05
N ASP A 45 -0.61 5.24 10.42
CA ASP A 45 -1.03 3.84 10.41
C ASP A 45 0.00 2.98 9.70
N GLN A 46 0.16 1.74 10.16
CA GLN A 46 1.08 0.79 9.54
C GLN A 46 0.38 -0.04 8.50
N VAL A 47 1.11 -0.36 7.43
CA VAL A 47 0.61 -1.09 6.28
C VAL A 47 1.49 -2.30 6.04
N LEU A 48 0.91 -3.48 6.09
CA LEU A 48 1.60 -4.72 5.74
C LEU A 48 1.60 -4.85 4.22
N PHE A 49 2.79 -4.95 3.64
CA PHE A 49 2.97 -5.01 2.19
C PHE A 49 3.07 -6.46 1.75
N TYR A 50 2.01 -6.97 1.12
CA TYR A 50 1.88 -8.36 0.73
C TYR A 50 2.17 -8.53 -0.76
N HIS A 51 3.08 -9.45 -1.10
CA HIS A 51 3.30 -9.84 -2.49
C HIS A 51 2.30 -10.93 -2.88
N SER A 52 1.45 -10.62 -3.85
CA SER A 52 0.50 -11.59 -4.42
C SER A 52 1.11 -12.27 -5.64
N ASN A 53 0.56 -13.41 -6.02
CA ASN A 53 0.96 -14.25 -7.16
C ASN A 53 2.31 -14.94 -7.01
N GLU A 54 3.37 -14.21 -6.70
CA GLU A 54 4.71 -14.77 -6.50
C GLU A 54 5.11 -14.62 -5.05
N GLY A 55 5.50 -15.73 -4.40
CA GLY A 55 5.94 -15.72 -3.02
C GLY A 55 4.83 -15.61 -1.99
N LYS A 56 3.71 -15.01 -2.31
CA LYS A 56 2.49 -14.89 -1.48
C LYS A 56 2.77 -14.68 0.01
N CYS A 57 3.49 -13.62 0.34
CA CYS A 57 3.89 -13.35 1.72
C CYS A 57 4.00 -11.85 1.99
N VAL A 58 3.92 -11.50 3.27
CA VAL A 58 4.19 -10.12 3.70
C VAL A 58 5.69 -9.89 3.66
N MET A 59 6.12 -8.94 2.84
CA MET A 59 7.54 -8.66 2.63
C MET A 59 8.08 -7.55 3.50
N GLY A 60 7.23 -6.65 3.96
CA GLY A 60 7.68 -5.53 4.75
C GLY A 60 6.54 -4.72 5.33
N ILE A 61 6.91 -3.70 6.07
CA ILE A 61 5.97 -2.77 6.71
C ILE A 61 6.19 -1.38 6.15
N ALA A 62 5.09 -0.74 5.75
CA ALA A 62 5.09 0.65 5.34
C ALA A 62 4.21 1.44 6.31
N LYS A 63 4.16 2.77 6.15
CA LYS A 63 3.27 3.61 6.93
C LYS A 63 2.58 4.62 6.01
N VAL A 64 1.40 5.06 6.43
CA VAL A 64 0.66 6.09 5.73
C VAL A 64 1.27 7.45 6.08
N VAL A 65 1.76 8.17 5.08
CA VAL A 65 2.33 9.52 5.29
C VAL A 65 1.40 10.61 4.80
N LYS A 66 0.40 10.28 3.99
CA LYS A 66 -0.64 11.21 3.56
C LYS A 66 -1.96 10.46 3.47
N GLU A 67 -2.98 10.99 4.14
CA GLU A 67 -4.31 10.40 4.14
C GLU A 67 -4.97 10.51 2.77
N ALA A 68 -6.05 9.73 2.56
CA ALA A 68 -6.68 9.57 1.27
C ALA A 68 -7.07 10.90 0.61
N TYR A 69 -6.76 11.00 -0.67
CA TYR A 69 -7.14 12.13 -1.52
C TYR A 69 -7.50 11.59 -2.91
N GLN A 70 -8.06 12.45 -3.74
CA GLN A 70 -8.52 12.01 -5.05
C GLN A 70 -7.35 11.51 -5.91
N ASP A 71 -7.57 10.36 -6.56
CA ASP A 71 -6.60 9.78 -7.50
C ASP A 71 -6.46 10.70 -8.72
N PRO A 72 -5.27 11.30 -8.96
CA PRO A 72 -5.08 12.23 -10.09
C PRO A 72 -5.04 11.51 -11.44
N THR A 73 -5.00 10.18 -11.47
CA THR A 73 -5.02 9.43 -12.73
C THR A 73 -6.43 9.31 -13.32
N THR A 74 -7.44 9.80 -12.61
CA THR A 74 -8.84 9.78 -13.05
C THR A 74 -9.57 11.04 -12.58
N GLU A 75 -10.59 11.44 -13.32
CA GLU A 75 -11.48 12.53 -12.93
C GLU A 75 -12.60 12.06 -12.00
N ASP A 76 -12.76 10.75 -11.84
CA ASP A 76 -13.79 10.17 -10.98
C ASP A 76 -13.40 10.34 -9.52
N LYS A 77 -14.17 11.16 -8.79
CA LYS A 77 -13.91 11.49 -7.38
C LYS A 77 -14.12 10.32 -6.42
N ASN A 78 -14.69 9.22 -6.90
CA ASN A 78 -14.86 8.02 -6.08
C ASN A 78 -13.55 7.29 -5.83
N TRP A 79 -12.52 7.51 -6.66
CA TRP A 79 -11.25 6.81 -6.53
C TRP A 79 -10.24 7.63 -5.74
N LEU A 80 -9.65 6.98 -4.74
CA LEU A 80 -8.77 7.61 -3.77
C LEU A 80 -7.40 6.94 -3.78
N ILE A 81 -6.41 7.71 -3.33
CA ILE A 81 -5.05 7.21 -3.14
C ILE A 81 -4.54 7.63 -1.76
N VAL A 82 -3.53 6.93 -1.29
CA VAL A 82 -2.78 7.30 -0.09
C VAL A 82 -1.30 7.28 -0.44
N ASP A 83 -0.49 8.03 0.30
CA ASP A 83 0.95 7.98 0.16
C ASP A 83 1.54 7.09 1.24
N LEU A 84 2.43 6.20 0.84
CA LEU A 84 3.09 5.24 1.72
C LEU A 84 4.60 5.43 1.69
N GLU A 85 5.24 5.16 2.83
CA GLU A 85 6.68 5.20 2.99
C GLU A 85 7.13 3.88 3.61
N PRO A 86 8.28 3.30 3.18
CA PRO A 86 8.74 2.05 3.77
C PRO A 86 9.24 2.28 5.20
N VAL A 87 8.95 1.35 6.09
CA VAL A 87 9.39 1.37 7.48
C VAL A 87 10.44 0.30 7.71
N GLU A 88 10.14 -0.94 7.34
CA GLU A 88 11.00 -2.07 7.64
C GLU A 88 10.80 -3.21 6.64
N THR A 89 11.91 -3.81 6.19
CA THR A 89 11.88 -5.05 5.44
C THR A 89 11.88 -6.21 6.43
N LEU A 90 10.97 -7.16 6.28
CA LEU A 90 10.96 -8.33 7.13
C LEU A 90 12.09 -9.27 6.75
N LYS A 91 12.89 -9.69 7.73
CA LYS A 91 13.97 -10.66 7.51
C LYS A 91 13.40 -12.02 7.09
N HIS A 92 12.25 -12.36 7.65
CA HIS A 92 11.54 -13.61 7.37
C HIS A 92 10.14 -13.26 6.89
N PRO A 93 9.92 -13.25 5.56
CA PRO A 93 8.59 -12.97 5.02
C PRO A 93 7.54 -13.89 5.62
N VAL A 94 6.36 -13.33 5.90
CA VAL A 94 5.29 -14.05 6.59
C VAL A 94 4.20 -14.42 5.60
N THR A 95 3.91 -15.72 5.49
CA THR A 95 2.78 -16.20 4.69
C THR A 95 1.47 -15.99 5.46
N LEU A 96 0.42 -15.77 4.71
CA LEU A 96 -0.90 -15.64 5.31
C LEU A 96 -1.56 -17.01 5.53
#